data_ee1441b2da464c27074c21b02554608b
#
_entry.id   ee1441b2da464c27074c21b02554608b
#
_cell.length_a   1.000
_cell.length_b   1.000
_cell.length_c   1.000
_cell.angle_alpha   90.00
_cell.angle_beta   90.00
_cell.angle_gamma   90.00
#
_symmetry.space_group_name_H-M   'P 1'
#
loop_
_entity.id
_entity.type
_entity.pdbx_description
1 polymer ?
#
loop_
_entity_poly.entity_id
_entity_poly.type
_entity_poly.pdbx_seq_one_letter_code
_entity_poly.pdbx_strand_id
1 'polypeptide(L)'
;MRAILTPDDLKRGDLIPPGWHPVEIVDYEEKDASTDGSTNCIFYFKVLDGPSKGNTVKRLFNEKALGFGKALWATLKFPYDPEKGYELTSELFKSAIGQKLKVYIKRGKSDKGNEFNDVADFQTLT
;
A
#
# COMPACT_ATOMS: atom_id res chain seq x y z
N MET A 1 11.66 -26.18 17.69
CA MET A 1 10.83 -25.40 16.76
C MET A 1 11.28 -25.67 15.34
N ARG A 2 10.35 -25.78 14.43
CA ARG A 2 10.64 -25.95 13.00
C ARG A 2 9.86 -24.90 12.21
N ALA A 3 10.54 -24.16 11.35
CA ALA A 3 9.92 -23.15 10.48
C ALA A 3 10.26 -23.47 9.02
N ILE A 4 9.27 -23.34 8.14
CA ILE A 4 9.45 -23.50 6.70
C ILE A 4 9.20 -22.14 6.05
N LEU A 5 10.22 -21.64 5.33
CA LEU A 5 10.12 -20.42 4.55
C LEU A 5 9.78 -20.79 3.11
N THR A 6 8.60 -20.35 2.67
CA THR A 6 8.19 -20.52 1.26
C THR A 6 8.91 -19.50 0.39
N PRO A 7 8.94 -19.69 -0.95
CA PRO A 7 9.47 -18.65 -1.83
C PRO A 7 8.81 -17.29 -1.66
N ASP A 8 7.51 -17.25 -1.36
CA ASP A 8 6.81 -15.99 -1.10
C ASP A 8 7.29 -15.33 0.19
N ASP A 9 7.54 -16.11 1.24
CA ASP A 9 8.09 -15.57 2.49
C ASP A 9 9.47 -14.93 2.27
N LEU A 10 10.29 -15.55 1.43
CA LEU A 10 11.63 -15.04 1.12
C LEU A 10 11.60 -13.76 0.29
N LYS A 11 10.50 -13.49 -0.43
CA LYS A 11 10.34 -12.27 -1.22
C LYS A 11 9.78 -11.10 -0.42
N ARG A 12 9.22 -11.36 0.76
CA ARG A 12 8.68 -10.29 1.60
C ARG A 12 9.82 -9.43 2.12
N GLY A 13 9.66 -8.12 1.98
CA GLY A 13 10.65 -7.16 2.46
C GLY A 13 11.85 -6.98 1.54
N ASP A 14 11.95 -7.73 0.45
CA ASP A 14 13.00 -7.51 -0.54
C ASP A 14 12.88 -6.11 -1.13
N LEU A 15 14.04 -5.48 -1.37
CA LEU A 15 14.05 -4.18 -2.02
C LEU A 15 13.67 -4.31 -3.48
N ILE A 16 12.74 -3.48 -3.93
CA ILE A 16 12.25 -3.46 -5.30
C ILE A 16 12.92 -2.30 -6.03
N PRO A 17 13.36 -2.48 -7.28
CA PRO A 17 13.94 -1.37 -8.04
C PRO A 17 13.00 -0.16 -8.10
N PRO A 18 13.50 1.06 -7.89
CA PRO A 18 12.66 2.25 -7.97
C PRO A 18 11.97 2.40 -9.32
N GLY A 19 10.75 2.90 -9.32
CA GLY A 19 9.97 3.12 -10.53
C GLY A 19 8.51 2.70 -10.38
N TRP A 20 7.79 2.75 -11.49
CA TRP A 20 6.40 2.31 -11.55
C TRP A 20 6.32 0.80 -11.70
N HIS A 21 5.46 0.18 -10.90
CA HIS A 21 5.23 -1.26 -10.92
C HIS A 21 3.75 -1.56 -10.95
N PRO A 22 3.30 -2.50 -11.81
CA PRO A 22 1.91 -2.97 -11.75
C PRO A 22 1.73 -3.83 -10.52
N VAL A 23 0.66 -3.59 -9.79
CA VAL A 23 0.36 -4.28 -8.54
C VAL A 23 -1.11 -4.62 -8.43
N GLU A 24 -1.43 -5.55 -7.51
CA GLU A 24 -2.78 -5.85 -7.08
C GLU A 24 -2.88 -5.61 -5.58
N ILE A 25 -3.96 -4.99 -5.13
CA ILE A 25 -4.26 -4.89 -3.70
C ILE A 25 -4.69 -6.27 -3.23
N VAL A 26 -3.89 -6.89 -2.38
CA VAL A 26 -4.14 -8.28 -1.94
C VAL A 26 -4.66 -8.36 -0.51
N ASP A 27 -4.52 -7.30 0.27
CA ASP A 27 -5.01 -7.26 1.64
C ASP A 27 -5.15 -5.82 2.13
N TYR A 28 -5.95 -5.67 3.18
CA TYR A 28 -6.13 -4.43 3.92
C TYR A 28 -6.31 -4.76 5.39
N GLU A 29 -5.62 -4.04 6.27
CA GLU A 29 -5.82 -4.21 7.70
C GLU A 29 -5.83 -2.87 8.41
N GLU A 30 -6.41 -2.86 9.61
CA GLU A 30 -6.43 -1.70 10.49
C GLU A 30 -5.73 -2.06 11.78
N LYS A 31 -4.88 -1.14 12.24
CA LYS A 31 -4.17 -1.28 13.52
C LYS A 31 -4.25 0.01 14.30
N ASP A 32 -4.30 -0.11 15.62
CA ASP A 32 -4.24 1.07 16.46
C ASP A 32 -2.86 1.72 16.38
N ALA A 33 -2.84 3.05 16.24
CA ALA A 33 -1.62 3.81 16.37
C ALA A 33 -1.23 3.88 17.85
N SER A 34 0.03 3.61 18.14
CA SER A 34 0.50 3.48 19.52
C SER A 34 0.49 4.79 20.33
N THR A 35 0.39 5.93 19.66
CA THR A 35 0.62 7.24 20.31
C THR A 35 -0.65 8.01 20.66
N ASP A 36 -1.76 7.83 19.95
CA ASP A 36 -2.92 8.69 20.13
C ASP A 36 -4.27 7.98 20.01
N GLY A 37 -4.29 6.66 19.91
CA GLY A 37 -5.51 5.87 19.77
C GLY A 37 -6.21 5.98 18.43
N SER A 38 -5.60 6.65 17.43
CA SER A 38 -6.15 6.68 16.09
C SER A 38 -5.90 5.35 15.37
N THR A 39 -6.53 5.16 14.21
CA THR A 39 -6.40 3.94 13.42
C THR A 39 -5.43 4.15 12.27
N ASN A 40 -4.50 3.22 12.11
CA ASN A 40 -3.66 3.12 10.93
C ASN A 40 -4.29 2.18 9.92
N CYS A 41 -4.43 2.64 8.69
CA CYS A 41 -5.03 1.91 7.57
C CYS A 41 -3.90 1.43 6.68
N ILE A 42 -3.76 0.10 6.51
CA ILE A 42 -2.62 -0.49 5.83
C ILE A 42 -3.09 -1.27 4.61
N PHE A 43 -2.62 -0.85 3.43
CA PHE A 43 -2.87 -1.56 2.18
C PHE A 43 -1.64 -2.36 1.79
N TYR A 44 -1.86 -3.60 1.33
CA TYR A 44 -0.81 -4.49 0.85
C TYR A 44 -0.93 -4.65 -0.66
N PHE A 45 0.18 -4.45 -1.35
CA PHE A 45 0.25 -4.50 -2.82
C PHE A 45 1.22 -5.60 -3.23
N LYS A 46 0.79 -6.46 -4.14
CA LYS A 46 1.63 -7.52 -4.71
C LYS A 46 2.05 -7.14 -6.11
N VAL A 47 3.34 -7.15 -6.40
CA VAL A 47 3.86 -6.84 -7.74
C VAL A 47 3.47 -7.95 -8.71
N LEU A 48 2.93 -7.55 -9.86
CA LEU A 48 2.33 -8.47 -10.83
C LEU A 48 3.28 -8.87 -11.95
N ASP A 49 4.35 -8.12 -12.20
CA ASP A 49 5.20 -8.35 -13.38
C ASP A 49 6.63 -7.90 -13.13
N GLY A 50 7.54 -8.35 -14.02
CA GLY A 50 8.95 -7.97 -13.96
C GLY A 50 9.75 -8.78 -12.94
N PRO A 51 11.02 -8.37 -12.70
CA PRO A 51 11.93 -9.10 -11.80
C PRO A 51 11.42 -9.19 -10.37
N SER A 52 10.57 -8.25 -9.95
CA SER A 52 10.02 -8.20 -8.58
C SER A 52 8.66 -8.87 -8.44
N LYS A 53 8.19 -9.58 -9.47
CA LYS A 53 6.90 -10.28 -9.45
C LYS A 53 6.78 -11.15 -8.20
N GLY A 54 5.64 -11.00 -7.50
CA GLY A 54 5.37 -11.74 -6.27
C GLY A 54 5.81 -11.03 -5.00
N ASN A 55 6.65 -10.00 -5.10
CA ASN A 55 7.03 -9.19 -3.95
C ASN A 55 5.83 -8.39 -3.46
N THR A 56 5.74 -8.22 -2.14
CA THR A 56 4.65 -7.47 -1.50
C THR A 56 5.21 -6.21 -0.85
N VAL A 57 4.54 -5.10 -1.06
CA VAL A 57 4.84 -3.82 -0.39
C VAL A 57 3.60 -3.32 0.30
N LYS A 58 3.77 -2.48 1.30
CA LYS A 58 2.64 -1.91 2.02
C LYS A 58 2.71 -0.39 2.06
N ARG A 59 1.55 0.23 2.21
CA ARG A 59 1.42 1.65 2.45
C ARG A 59 0.46 1.86 3.61
N LEU A 60 0.92 2.60 4.60
CA LEU A 60 0.15 2.94 5.80
C LEU A 60 -0.35 4.38 5.70
N PHE A 61 -1.63 4.57 6.02
CA PHE A 61 -2.23 5.89 6.16
C PHE A 61 -2.86 5.98 7.56
N ASN A 62 -2.51 7.01 8.31
CA ASN A 62 -3.22 7.27 9.57
C ASN A 62 -4.57 7.94 9.29
N GLU A 63 -5.60 7.58 10.04
CA GLU A 63 -6.96 8.12 9.82
C GLU A 63 -7.01 9.64 9.91
N LYS A 64 -6.10 10.27 10.65
CA LYS A 64 -6.03 11.73 10.76
C LYS A 64 -5.32 12.39 9.58
N ALA A 65 -4.70 11.61 8.70
CA ALA A 65 -3.91 12.09 7.58
C ALA A 65 -4.28 11.37 6.28
N LEU A 66 -5.54 11.00 6.09
CA LEU A 66 -6.02 10.29 4.90
C LEU A 66 -5.90 11.13 3.62
N GLY A 67 -5.74 12.45 3.75
CA GLY A 67 -5.50 13.31 2.59
C GLY A 67 -4.22 12.96 1.83
N PHE A 68 -3.21 12.38 2.48
CA PHE A 68 -2.01 11.91 1.80
C PHE A 68 -2.28 10.76 0.82
N GLY A 69 -3.44 10.11 0.94
CA GLY A 69 -3.86 9.05 0.04
C GLY A 69 -4.72 9.48 -1.13
N LYS A 70 -4.89 10.78 -1.37
CA LYS A 70 -5.85 11.25 -2.38
C LYS A 70 -5.56 10.69 -3.78
N ALA A 71 -4.30 10.49 -4.14
CA ALA A 71 -3.95 9.88 -5.42
C ALA A 71 -4.42 8.42 -5.49
N LEU A 72 -4.33 7.68 -4.37
CA LEU A 72 -4.85 6.33 -4.30
C LEU A 72 -6.38 6.31 -4.39
N TRP A 73 -7.05 7.20 -3.66
CA TRP A 73 -8.52 7.26 -3.68
C TRP A 73 -9.04 7.56 -5.09
N ALA A 74 -8.39 8.48 -5.78
CA ALA A 74 -8.74 8.80 -7.17
C ALA A 74 -8.45 7.64 -8.11
N THR A 75 -7.32 6.97 -7.95
CA THR A 75 -6.94 5.80 -8.76
C THR A 75 -7.92 4.65 -8.60
N LEU A 76 -8.39 4.41 -7.37
CA LEU A 76 -9.38 3.39 -7.07
C LEU A 76 -10.82 3.81 -7.45
N LYS A 77 -10.98 5.05 -7.91
CA LYS A 77 -12.28 5.60 -8.34
C LYS A 77 -13.32 5.58 -7.22
N PHE A 78 -12.88 5.88 -6.00
CA PHE A 78 -13.80 6.04 -4.88
C PHE A 78 -14.73 7.23 -5.13
N PRO A 79 -16.01 7.14 -4.69
CA PRO A 79 -16.96 8.22 -4.89
C PRO A 79 -16.46 9.55 -4.33
N TYR A 80 -16.52 10.59 -5.11
CA TYR A 80 -16.08 11.93 -4.73
C TYR A 80 -17.21 12.93 -4.91
N ASP A 81 -17.49 13.68 -3.84
CA ASP A 81 -18.48 14.77 -3.87
C ASP A 81 -17.71 16.09 -3.87
N PRO A 82 -17.94 16.99 -4.86
CA PRO A 82 -17.22 18.28 -4.91
C PRO A 82 -17.42 19.15 -3.67
N GLU A 83 -18.51 18.98 -2.92
CA GLU A 83 -18.78 19.76 -1.72
C GLU A 83 -18.32 19.06 -0.45
N LYS A 84 -18.47 17.73 -0.36
CA LYS A 84 -18.21 16.94 0.84
C LYS A 84 -16.88 16.17 0.81
N GLY A 85 -16.29 16.01 -0.38
CA GLY A 85 -15.06 15.23 -0.56
C GLY A 85 -15.33 13.72 -0.60
N TYR A 86 -14.40 12.96 -0.05
CA TYR A 86 -14.52 11.50 0.05
C TYR A 86 -15.10 11.11 1.41
N GLU A 87 -16.00 10.15 1.40
CA GLU A 87 -16.45 9.47 2.62
C GLU A 87 -15.72 8.13 2.69
N LEU A 88 -14.62 8.09 3.45
CA LEU A 88 -13.75 6.92 3.54
C LEU A 88 -14.14 6.05 4.73
N THR A 89 -14.44 4.79 4.46
CA THR A 89 -14.87 3.83 5.48
C THR A 89 -14.04 2.55 5.36
N SER A 90 -14.04 1.74 6.42
CA SER A 90 -13.38 0.44 6.40
C SER A 90 -13.94 -0.46 5.29
N GLU A 91 -15.24 -0.45 5.10
CA GLU A 91 -15.91 -1.24 4.06
C GLU A 91 -15.45 -0.83 2.67
N LEU A 92 -15.33 0.48 2.42
CA LEU A 92 -14.85 0.99 1.14
C LEU A 92 -13.42 0.55 0.88
N PHE A 93 -12.54 0.65 1.89
CA PHE A 93 -11.15 0.22 1.77
C PHE A 93 -11.04 -1.28 1.50
N LYS A 94 -11.84 -2.10 2.20
CA LYS A 94 -11.86 -3.54 1.96
C LYS A 94 -12.36 -3.89 0.56
N SER A 95 -13.25 -3.09 0.00
CA SER A 95 -13.77 -3.32 -1.36
C SER A 95 -12.70 -3.14 -2.43
N ALA A 96 -11.59 -2.49 -2.11
CA ALA A 96 -10.48 -2.30 -3.04
C ALA A 96 -9.61 -3.56 -3.21
N ILE A 97 -9.74 -4.56 -2.32
CA ILE A 97 -8.98 -5.80 -2.44
C ILE A 97 -9.33 -6.47 -3.78
N GLY A 98 -8.29 -6.83 -4.54
CA GLY A 98 -8.43 -7.42 -5.88
C GLY A 98 -8.29 -6.41 -7.01
N GLN A 99 -8.32 -5.10 -6.72
CA GLN A 99 -8.11 -4.09 -7.76
C GLN A 99 -6.64 -4.02 -8.16
N LYS A 100 -6.41 -3.74 -9.43
CA LYS A 100 -5.07 -3.63 -10.03
C LYS A 100 -4.80 -2.18 -10.39
N LEU A 101 -3.56 -1.75 -10.13
CA LEU A 101 -3.12 -0.38 -10.40
C LEU A 101 -1.60 -0.37 -10.55
N LYS A 102 -1.02 0.81 -10.79
CA LYS A 102 0.43 1.00 -10.72
C LYS A 102 0.79 1.82 -9.49
N VAL A 103 1.88 1.44 -8.85
CA VAL A 103 2.45 2.23 -7.76
C VAL A 103 3.87 2.66 -8.12
N TYR A 104 4.25 3.86 -7.69
CA TYR A 104 5.63 4.32 -7.79
C TYR A 104 6.34 3.96 -6.50
N ILE A 105 7.41 3.18 -6.62
CA ILE A 105 8.21 2.75 -5.48
C ILE A 105 9.55 3.47 -5.54
N LYS A 106 9.95 4.06 -4.42
CA LYS A 106 11.26 4.67 -4.25
C LYS A 106 11.93 4.11 -3.01
N ARG A 107 13.23 4.39 -2.85
CA ARG A 107 13.96 4.00 -1.66
C ARG A 107 13.74 5.00 -0.55
N GLY A 108 13.27 4.50 0.60
CA GLY A 108 13.29 5.27 1.83
C GLY A 108 14.43 4.79 2.72
N LYS A 109 14.85 5.63 3.66
CA LYS A 109 15.81 5.25 4.70
C LYS A 109 15.23 5.54 6.07
N SER A 110 15.33 4.56 6.97
CA SER A 110 14.98 4.76 8.36
C SER A 110 16.07 5.56 9.08
N ASP A 111 15.76 6.03 10.29
CA ASP A 111 16.72 6.75 11.12
C ASP A 111 18.00 5.94 11.40
N LYS A 112 17.88 4.61 11.37
CA LYS A 112 19.01 3.71 11.56
C LYS A 112 19.79 3.43 10.27
N GLY A 113 19.40 4.07 9.14
CA GLY A 113 20.06 3.88 7.86
C GLY A 113 19.61 2.66 7.07
N ASN A 114 18.60 1.92 7.54
CA ASN A 114 18.06 0.79 6.81
C ASN A 114 17.18 1.27 5.65
N GLU A 115 17.36 0.65 4.48
CA GLU A 115 16.56 0.97 3.30
C GLU A 115 15.24 0.20 3.31
N PHE A 116 14.19 0.80 2.78
CA PHE A 116 12.88 0.16 2.63
C PHE A 116 12.19 0.62 1.35
N ASN A 117 11.19 -0.15 0.91
CA ASN A 117 10.36 0.21 -0.22
C ASN A 117 9.34 1.25 0.22
N ASP A 118 9.42 2.45 -0.38
CA ASP A 118 8.50 3.54 -0.08
C ASP A 118 7.52 3.71 -1.24
N VAL A 119 6.25 3.41 -1.00
CA VAL A 119 5.19 3.58 -1.99
C VAL A 119 4.78 5.04 -2.01
N ALA A 120 5.20 5.76 -3.04
CA ALA A 120 5.14 7.22 -3.08
C ALA A 120 3.99 7.78 -3.92
N ASP A 121 3.49 7.03 -4.92
CA ASP A 121 2.45 7.54 -5.82
C ASP A 121 1.66 6.38 -6.43
N PHE A 122 0.53 6.71 -7.05
CA PHE A 122 -0.43 5.76 -7.57
C PHE A 122 -0.98 6.24 -8.90
N GLN A 123 -1.19 5.30 -9.84
CA GLN A 123 -1.82 5.56 -11.13
C GLN A 123 -2.69 4.37 -11.55
N THR A 124 -3.65 4.63 -12.43
CA THR A 124 -4.41 3.55 -13.05
C THR A 124 -3.47 2.68 -13.90
N LEU A 125 -3.85 1.41 -14.07
CA LEU A 125 -3.04 0.46 -14.82
C LEU A 125 -2.95 0.80 -16.32
N THR A 126 -3.94 1.50 -16.84
CA THR A 126 -4.02 1.90 -18.25
C THR A 126 -3.87 3.41 -18.41
#